data_b0b048a86521d309720aa63471f55a5a
#
_entry.id   b0b048a86521d309720aa63471f55a5a
#
_cell.length_a   1.000
_cell.length_b   1.000
_cell.length_c   1.000
_cell.angle_alpha   90.00
_cell.angle_beta   90.00
_cell.angle_gamma   90.00
#
_symmetry.space_group_name_H-M   'P 1'
#
loop_
_entity.id
_entity.type
_entity.pdbx_description
1 polymer ?
#
loop_
_entity_poly.entity_id
_entity_poly.type
_entity_poly.pdbx_seq_one_letter_code
_entity_poly.pdbx_strand_id
1 'polypeptide(L)'
;MNQSVIDAVLRGRIPRKIGARRVRALRDSIDFVGLNYYNREFVAFDRHARQAFFGRRVQNPDGEISDKNYGEVYPRGLYRILRRLKRSGKPIYITENGLPDHDDDRRPAFLVNHLKQMWHAINENVPVMGYYHWTLTDNYEWAEGWNLRFGLVELDPKTQRRSLRRSGALYAEVCKANALDTDMVRRYAPELMETVFRG
;
A
#
# COMPACT_ATOMS: atom_id res chain seq x y z
N MET A 1 -8.30 7.07 -13.85
CA MET A 1 -9.56 6.82 -13.15
C MET A 1 -9.55 7.38 -11.72
N ASN A 2 -8.58 7.05 -10.88
CA ASN A 2 -8.53 7.48 -9.46
C ASN A 2 -8.65 9.00 -9.24
N GLN A 3 -7.99 9.84 -10.07
CA GLN A 3 -8.09 11.29 -9.93
C GLN A 3 -9.52 11.81 -10.15
N SER A 4 -10.28 11.17 -11.03
CA SER A 4 -11.66 11.57 -11.32
C SER A 4 -12.60 11.38 -10.13
N VAL A 5 -12.40 10.30 -9.36
CA VAL A 5 -13.16 10.03 -8.13
C VAL A 5 -12.80 11.05 -7.06
N ILE A 6 -11.50 11.30 -6.84
CA ILE A 6 -11.01 12.29 -5.89
C ILE A 6 -11.57 13.68 -6.21
N ASP A 7 -11.48 14.12 -7.48
CA ASP A 7 -12.01 15.42 -7.90
C ASP A 7 -13.54 15.51 -7.76
N ALA A 8 -14.25 14.40 -8.00
CA ALA A 8 -15.69 14.35 -7.82
C ALA A 8 -16.09 14.56 -6.36
N VAL A 9 -15.45 13.83 -5.44
CA VAL A 9 -15.78 13.89 -4.00
C VAL A 9 -15.33 15.21 -3.37
N LEU A 10 -14.13 15.72 -3.73
CA LEU A 10 -13.62 16.98 -3.14
C LEU A 10 -14.25 18.23 -3.74
N ARG A 11 -14.62 18.21 -5.02
CA ARG A 11 -15.06 19.41 -5.75
C ARG A 11 -16.50 19.36 -6.23
N GLY A 12 -17.18 18.24 -6.02
CA GLY A 12 -18.51 18.00 -6.56
C GLY A 12 -18.57 18.03 -8.09
N ARG A 13 -17.45 17.67 -8.77
CA ARG A 13 -17.34 17.72 -10.23
C ARG A 13 -17.02 16.36 -10.81
N ILE A 14 -17.92 15.82 -11.60
CA ILE A 14 -17.68 14.63 -12.40
C ILE A 14 -17.01 15.06 -13.71
N PRO A 15 -15.83 14.51 -14.08
CA PRO A 15 -15.12 14.87 -15.30
C PRO A 15 -15.91 14.57 -16.58
N ARG A 16 -15.63 15.32 -17.64
CA ARG A 16 -16.29 15.15 -18.97
C ARG A 16 -16.21 13.72 -19.50
N LYS A 17 -15.10 13.02 -19.29
CA LYS A 17 -14.86 11.65 -19.78
C LYS A 17 -15.82 10.59 -19.19
N ILE A 18 -16.47 10.88 -18.07
CA ILE A 18 -17.40 10.00 -17.37
C ILE A 18 -18.77 10.67 -17.11
N GLY A 19 -19.14 11.63 -17.96
CA GLY A 19 -20.45 12.30 -17.92
C GLY A 19 -20.44 13.63 -17.16
N ALA A 20 -19.79 14.66 -17.74
CA ALA A 20 -19.65 16.01 -17.16
C ALA A 20 -20.86 16.50 -16.34
N ARG A 21 -20.76 16.47 -15.02
CA ARG A 21 -21.86 16.80 -14.12
C ARG A 21 -21.36 17.49 -12.87
N ARG A 22 -22.08 18.48 -12.41
CA ARG A 22 -21.94 19.05 -11.05
C ARG A 22 -22.93 18.37 -10.11
N VAL A 23 -22.41 17.77 -9.04
CA VAL A 23 -23.20 17.15 -7.97
C VAL A 23 -22.76 17.80 -6.66
N ARG A 24 -23.49 18.84 -6.26
CA ARG A 24 -23.16 19.64 -5.06
C ARG A 24 -23.06 18.77 -3.79
N ALA A 25 -23.91 17.76 -3.68
CA ALA A 25 -23.91 16.83 -2.54
C ALA A 25 -22.62 16.01 -2.38
N LEU A 26 -21.78 15.88 -3.41
CA LEU A 26 -20.49 15.22 -3.30
C LEU A 26 -19.39 16.13 -2.75
N ARG A 27 -19.58 17.44 -2.78
CA ARG A 27 -18.55 18.37 -2.32
C ARG A 27 -18.40 18.27 -0.81
N ASP A 28 -17.17 18.03 -0.36
CA ASP A 28 -16.83 17.89 1.06
C ASP A 28 -17.62 16.79 1.80
N SER A 29 -18.10 15.78 1.07
CA SER A 29 -18.88 14.67 1.62
C SER A 29 -18.08 13.59 2.32
N ILE A 30 -16.77 13.78 2.47
CA ILE A 30 -15.87 12.83 3.16
C ILE A 30 -15.21 13.50 4.36
N ASP A 31 -15.01 12.72 5.42
CA ASP A 31 -14.31 13.14 6.63
C ASP A 31 -12.81 12.84 6.57
N PHE A 32 -12.43 11.75 5.92
CA PHE A 32 -11.05 11.33 5.71
C PHE A 32 -10.87 10.59 4.37
N VAL A 33 -9.62 10.36 3.99
CA VAL A 33 -9.25 9.55 2.83
C VAL A 33 -8.64 8.24 3.32
N GLY A 34 -9.24 7.11 2.94
CA GLY A 34 -8.66 5.77 3.10
C GLY A 34 -7.83 5.40 1.86
N LEU A 35 -6.58 5.04 2.04
CA LEU A 35 -5.68 4.65 0.97
C LEU A 35 -5.29 3.18 1.09
N ASN A 36 -5.67 2.36 0.10
CA ASN A 36 -5.12 1.03 -0.10
C ASN A 36 -3.99 1.13 -1.12
N TYR A 37 -2.79 0.71 -0.72
CA TYR A 37 -1.61 0.75 -1.58
C TYR A 37 -0.83 -0.56 -1.49
N TYR A 38 -0.62 -1.22 -2.62
CA TYR A 38 0.09 -2.50 -2.66
C TYR A 38 1.31 -2.48 -3.58
N ASN A 39 1.11 -2.12 -4.84
CA ASN A 39 2.11 -2.30 -5.87
C ASN A 39 2.06 -1.20 -6.94
N ARG A 40 3.00 -1.28 -7.87
CA ARG A 40 3.01 -0.51 -9.11
C ARG A 40 2.76 -1.42 -10.30
N GLU A 41 2.00 -0.92 -11.26
CA GLU A 41 1.80 -1.58 -12.53
C GLU A 41 2.21 -0.66 -13.68
N PHE A 42 2.90 -1.20 -14.66
CA PHE A 42 3.11 -0.56 -15.94
C PHE A 42 2.01 -1.01 -16.91
N VAL A 43 1.48 -0.06 -17.65
CA VAL A 43 0.43 -0.31 -18.65
C VAL A 43 0.86 0.30 -19.97
N ALA A 44 0.98 -0.53 -21.01
CA ALA A 44 1.16 -0.12 -22.39
C ALA A 44 -0.18 -0.04 -23.12
N PHE A 45 -0.25 0.83 -24.13
CA PHE A 45 -1.43 0.88 -24.99
C PHE A 45 -1.48 -0.36 -25.90
N ASP A 46 -2.65 -0.99 -25.96
CA ASP A 46 -2.93 -2.12 -26.84
C ASP A 46 -4.33 -1.95 -27.47
N ARG A 47 -4.36 -1.75 -28.79
CA ARG A 47 -5.60 -1.55 -29.55
C ARG A 47 -6.57 -2.74 -29.48
N HIS A 48 -6.06 -3.92 -29.17
CA HIS A 48 -6.85 -5.16 -29.12
C HIS A 48 -7.43 -5.41 -27.71
N ALA A 49 -6.91 -4.76 -26.69
CA ALA A 49 -7.34 -4.94 -25.28
C ALA A 49 -8.54 -4.04 -24.92
N ARG A 50 -9.62 -4.07 -25.70
CA ARG A 50 -10.82 -3.22 -25.49
C ARG A 50 -11.46 -3.43 -24.12
N GLN A 51 -11.54 -4.68 -23.65
CA GLN A 51 -12.12 -5.02 -22.34
C GLN A 51 -11.29 -4.49 -21.16
N ALA A 52 -9.98 -4.29 -21.36
CA ALA A 52 -9.06 -3.68 -20.40
C ALA A 52 -8.84 -2.18 -20.67
N PHE A 53 -9.81 -1.49 -21.29
CA PHE A 53 -9.69 -0.07 -21.68
C PHE A 53 -8.43 0.25 -22.49
N PHE A 54 -8.08 -0.65 -23.40
CA PHE A 54 -6.88 -0.58 -24.27
C PHE A 54 -5.56 -0.62 -23.48
N GLY A 55 -5.56 -1.10 -22.27
CA GLY A 55 -4.37 -1.28 -21.44
C GLY A 55 -3.90 -2.73 -21.40
N ARG A 56 -2.60 -2.95 -21.61
CA ARG A 56 -1.94 -4.23 -21.42
C ARG A 56 -0.89 -4.07 -20.32
N ARG A 57 -0.92 -4.92 -19.29
CA ARG A 57 0.12 -4.93 -18.25
C ARG A 57 1.47 -5.28 -18.86
N VAL A 58 2.51 -4.57 -18.42
CA VAL A 58 3.89 -4.79 -18.80
C VAL A 58 4.71 -4.95 -17.53
N GLN A 59 5.52 -6.00 -17.44
CA GLN A 59 6.44 -6.16 -16.33
C GLN A 59 7.65 -5.24 -16.48
N ASN A 60 8.11 -4.71 -15.35
CA ASN A 60 9.41 -4.06 -15.26
C ASN A 60 10.47 -5.15 -15.04
N PRO A 61 11.43 -5.36 -15.95
CA PRO A 61 12.46 -6.39 -15.80
C PRO A 61 13.38 -6.15 -14.61
N ASP A 62 13.54 -4.88 -14.19
CA ASP A 62 14.41 -4.48 -13.08
C ASP A 62 13.63 -4.30 -11.76
N GLY A 63 12.34 -4.64 -11.74
CA GLY A 63 11.47 -4.46 -10.59
C GLY A 63 11.46 -5.68 -9.66
N GLU A 64 11.46 -5.44 -8.36
CA GLU A 64 11.18 -6.47 -7.38
C GLU A 64 9.71 -6.89 -7.47
N ILE A 65 9.47 -8.16 -7.85
CA ILE A 65 8.12 -8.70 -7.97
C ILE A 65 7.79 -9.54 -6.73
N SER A 66 6.62 -9.32 -6.18
CA SER A 66 6.09 -10.06 -5.04
C SER A 66 5.68 -11.50 -5.41
N ASP A 67 5.40 -12.32 -4.42
CA ASP A 67 5.01 -13.71 -4.62
C ASP A 67 3.84 -13.86 -5.60
N LYS A 68 3.87 -14.97 -6.35
CA LYS A 68 2.86 -15.29 -7.36
C LYS A 68 2.60 -14.18 -8.37
N ASN A 69 3.61 -13.34 -8.62
CA ASN A 69 3.51 -12.22 -9.56
C ASN A 69 2.34 -11.26 -9.25
N TYR A 70 2.07 -11.05 -7.95
CA TYR A 70 0.98 -10.18 -7.51
C TYR A 70 1.20 -8.71 -7.93
N GLY A 71 2.46 -8.26 -7.98
CA GLY A 71 2.83 -6.95 -8.48
C GLY A 71 4.21 -6.49 -8.05
N GLU A 72 4.67 -5.39 -8.61
CA GLU A 72 5.97 -4.81 -8.32
C GLU A 72 5.97 -4.05 -6.98
N VAL A 73 6.90 -4.38 -6.10
CA VAL A 73 7.13 -3.67 -4.84
C VAL A 73 7.71 -2.28 -5.15
N TYR A 74 6.97 -1.22 -4.81
CA TYR A 74 7.39 0.15 -5.13
C TYR A 74 7.09 1.14 -4.00
N PRO A 75 7.87 1.17 -2.93
CA PRO A 75 7.61 2.01 -1.75
C PRO A 75 7.47 3.50 -2.08
N ARG A 76 8.29 4.03 -2.99
CA ARG A 76 8.22 5.44 -3.42
C ARG A 76 6.86 5.83 -4.03
N GLY A 77 6.10 4.86 -4.51
CA GLY A 77 4.73 5.08 -4.99
C GLY A 77 3.78 5.52 -3.88
N LEU A 78 3.90 4.93 -2.70
CA LEU A 78 3.15 5.35 -1.52
C LEU A 78 3.39 6.83 -1.19
N TYR A 79 4.65 7.26 -1.11
CA TYR A 79 5.00 8.67 -0.89
C TYR A 79 4.38 9.59 -1.95
N ARG A 80 4.50 9.23 -3.24
CA ARG A 80 3.95 10.03 -4.35
C ARG A 80 2.43 10.20 -4.26
N ILE A 81 1.73 9.13 -3.88
CA ILE A 81 0.26 9.16 -3.73
C ILE A 81 -0.12 9.99 -2.52
N LEU A 82 0.54 9.82 -1.38
CA LEU A 82 0.31 10.59 -0.16
C LEU A 82 0.48 12.09 -0.42
N ARG A 83 1.56 12.51 -1.09
CA ARG A 83 1.76 13.91 -1.50
C ARG A 83 0.63 14.43 -2.39
N ARG A 84 0.12 13.59 -3.29
CA ARG A 84 -1.00 13.97 -4.15
C ARG A 84 -2.29 14.13 -3.36
N LEU A 85 -2.54 13.23 -2.40
CA LEU A 85 -3.72 13.26 -1.55
C LEU A 85 -3.70 14.42 -0.54
N LYS A 86 -2.55 15.00 -0.19
CA LYS A 86 -2.44 16.21 0.63
C LYS A 86 -3.38 17.33 0.15
N ARG A 87 -3.61 17.41 -1.17
CA ARG A 87 -4.50 18.41 -1.77
C ARG A 87 -5.96 18.27 -1.36
N SER A 88 -6.34 17.16 -0.74
CA SER A 88 -7.68 16.98 -0.20
C SER A 88 -7.97 17.87 1.01
N GLY A 89 -6.92 18.23 1.76
CA GLY A 89 -7.06 18.91 3.03
C GLY A 89 -7.69 18.05 4.13
N LYS A 90 -7.90 16.74 3.86
CA LYS A 90 -8.53 15.80 4.79
C LYS A 90 -7.49 14.90 5.43
N PRO A 91 -7.74 14.38 6.65
CA PRO A 91 -6.93 13.31 7.24
C PRO A 91 -6.80 12.12 6.29
N ILE A 92 -5.63 11.48 6.26
CA ILE A 92 -5.35 10.32 5.43
C ILE A 92 -5.01 9.14 6.32
N TYR A 93 -5.67 8.01 6.11
CA TYR A 93 -5.31 6.74 6.71
C TYR A 93 -4.84 5.80 5.59
N ILE A 94 -3.67 5.17 5.77
CA ILE A 94 -3.28 4.04 4.93
C ILE A 94 -4.04 2.85 5.48
N THR A 95 -5.17 2.54 4.86
CA THR A 95 -6.11 1.52 5.33
C THR A 95 -5.67 0.12 4.97
N GLU A 96 -4.83 -0.01 3.93
CA GLU A 96 -4.19 -1.27 3.57
C GLU A 96 -2.85 -1.01 2.90
N ASN A 97 -1.84 -1.76 3.33
CA ASN A 97 -0.54 -1.88 2.66
C ASN A 97 0.06 -3.22 3.04
N GLY A 98 0.41 -4.05 2.08
CA GLY A 98 0.85 -5.41 2.36
C GLY A 98 1.61 -6.05 1.20
N LEU A 99 2.31 -7.13 1.54
CA LEU A 99 3.09 -7.95 0.63
C LEU A 99 2.69 -9.42 0.79
N PRO A 100 2.28 -10.11 -0.28
CA PRO A 100 2.20 -11.57 -0.24
C PRO A 100 3.63 -12.11 -0.23
N ASP A 101 3.95 -12.85 0.83
CA ASP A 101 5.28 -13.36 1.13
C ASP A 101 5.14 -14.58 2.02
N HIS A 102 5.38 -15.77 1.45
CA HIS A 102 5.03 -17.03 2.10
C HIS A 102 5.91 -17.33 3.31
N ASP A 103 7.20 -17.10 3.18
CA ASP A 103 8.23 -17.41 4.17
C ASP A 103 8.66 -16.22 5.03
N ASP A 104 8.07 -15.04 4.79
CA ASP A 104 8.30 -13.83 5.57
C ASP A 104 9.74 -13.29 5.50
N ASP A 105 10.47 -13.62 4.44
CA ASP A 105 11.86 -13.19 4.28
C ASP A 105 11.98 -11.74 3.79
N ARG A 106 11.00 -11.22 3.03
CA ARG A 106 10.97 -9.88 2.43
C ARG A 106 10.04 -8.89 3.12
N ARG A 107 9.01 -9.37 3.84
CA ARG A 107 8.00 -8.50 4.45
C ARG A 107 8.56 -7.56 5.52
N PRO A 108 9.58 -7.92 6.33
CA PRO A 108 10.22 -6.94 7.21
C PRO A 108 10.81 -5.76 6.46
N ALA A 109 11.57 -6.01 5.37
CA ALA A 109 12.13 -4.94 4.54
C ALA A 109 11.06 -4.12 3.82
N PHE A 110 9.99 -4.76 3.36
CA PHE A 110 8.82 -4.10 2.79
C PHE A 110 8.19 -3.11 3.78
N LEU A 111 7.95 -3.53 5.03
CA LEU A 111 7.40 -2.69 6.09
C LEU A 111 8.30 -1.48 6.36
N VAL A 112 9.59 -1.70 6.59
CA VAL A 112 10.56 -0.64 6.85
C VAL A 112 10.56 0.39 5.72
N ASN A 113 10.64 -0.05 4.48
CA ASN A 113 10.67 0.83 3.31
C ASN A 113 9.38 1.65 3.14
N HIS A 114 8.21 1.04 3.36
CA HIS A 114 6.94 1.76 3.24
C HIS A 114 6.72 2.74 4.38
N LEU A 115 7.07 2.37 5.62
CA LEU A 115 7.01 3.26 6.78
C LEU A 115 7.97 4.46 6.61
N LYS A 116 9.17 4.25 6.07
CA LYS A 116 10.09 5.34 5.69
C LYS A 116 9.42 6.31 4.70
N GLN A 117 8.78 5.80 3.66
CA GLN A 117 8.11 6.63 2.67
C GLN A 117 6.90 7.39 3.25
N MET A 118 6.17 6.79 4.16
CA MET A 118 5.12 7.45 4.93
C MET A 118 5.70 8.58 5.80
N TRP A 119 6.80 8.31 6.51
CA TRP A 119 7.49 9.30 7.35
C TRP A 119 7.97 10.51 6.52
N HIS A 120 8.56 10.28 5.34
CA HIS A 120 8.91 11.38 4.43
C HIS A 120 7.70 12.24 4.05
N ALA A 121 6.55 11.63 3.78
CA ALA A 121 5.34 12.39 3.50
C ALA A 121 4.85 13.21 4.70
N ILE A 122 4.90 12.64 5.91
CA ILE A 122 4.54 13.34 7.17
C ILE A 122 5.44 14.56 7.39
N ASN A 123 6.75 14.43 7.16
CA ASN A 123 7.69 15.55 7.28
C ASN A 123 7.43 16.68 6.26
N GLU A 124 6.74 16.39 5.17
CA GLU A 124 6.24 17.39 4.24
C GLU A 124 4.82 17.89 4.58
N ASN A 125 4.37 17.69 5.81
CA ASN A 125 3.05 18.09 6.30
C ASN A 125 1.88 17.41 5.54
N VAL A 126 2.03 16.16 5.15
CA VAL A 126 0.90 15.34 4.70
C VAL A 126 0.17 14.83 5.95
N PRO A 127 -1.16 15.05 6.09
CA PRO A 127 -1.90 14.69 7.29
C PRO A 127 -2.20 13.18 7.35
N VAL A 128 -1.15 12.35 7.45
CA VAL A 128 -1.30 10.91 7.65
C VAL A 128 -1.54 10.64 9.13
N MET A 129 -2.68 10.02 9.44
CA MET A 129 -3.15 9.78 10.80
C MET A 129 -3.01 8.34 11.25
N GLY A 130 -2.77 7.41 10.32
CA GLY A 130 -2.62 6.00 10.67
C GLY A 130 -2.18 5.14 9.51
N TYR A 131 -1.61 3.99 9.87
CA TYR A 131 -1.16 2.96 8.94
C TYR A 131 -1.65 1.59 9.43
N TYR A 132 -2.27 0.83 8.54
CA TYR A 132 -2.76 -0.52 8.80
C TYR A 132 -2.15 -1.47 7.78
N HIS A 133 -1.44 -2.48 8.29
CA HIS A 133 -0.89 -3.52 7.43
C HIS A 133 -1.99 -4.49 6.97
N TRP A 134 -2.00 -4.83 5.70
CA TRP A 134 -2.78 -5.93 5.19
C TRP A 134 -1.91 -7.19 5.13
N THR A 135 -2.11 -8.15 5.99
CA THR A 135 -3.20 -8.34 6.94
C THR A 135 -2.68 -8.88 8.27
N LEU A 136 -3.48 -8.81 9.32
CA LEU A 136 -3.07 -9.34 10.62
C LEU A 136 -2.84 -10.86 10.57
N THR A 137 -3.74 -11.62 9.98
CA THR A 137 -3.65 -13.08 9.89
C THR A 137 -3.88 -13.50 8.44
N ASP A 138 -3.16 -14.51 7.95
CA ASP A 138 -3.46 -15.09 6.64
C ASP A 138 -4.96 -15.37 6.52
N ASN A 139 -5.52 -15.10 5.37
CA ASN A 139 -6.94 -15.26 5.08
C ASN A 139 -7.15 -15.91 3.71
N TYR A 140 -8.39 -16.18 3.38
CA TYR A 140 -8.81 -16.63 2.05
C TYR A 140 -8.88 -15.42 1.12
N GLU A 141 -7.87 -15.28 0.24
CA GLU A 141 -7.68 -14.11 -0.62
C GLU A 141 -8.51 -14.22 -1.92
N TRP A 142 -9.84 -14.16 -1.76
CA TRP A 142 -10.81 -14.14 -2.88
C TRP A 142 -10.51 -15.20 -3.95
N ALA A 143 -10.30 -14.77 -5.20
CA ALA A 143 -10.00 -15.65 -6.32
C ALA A 143 -8.64 -16.38 -6.20
N GLU A 144 -7.73 -15.87 -5.41
CA GLU A 144 -6.40 -16.47 -5.16
C GLU A 144 -6.44 -17.57 -4.07
N GLY A 145 -7.54 -17.67 -3.35
CA GLY A 145 -7.70 -18.67 -2.28
C GLY A 145 -6.67 -18.49 -1.18
N TRP A 146 -6.00 -19.59 -0.82
CA TRP A 146 -4.94 -19.62 0.19
C TRP A 146 -3.52 -19.47 -0.38
N ASN A 147 -3.39 -19.14 -1.67
CA ASN A 147 -2.09 -19.09 -2.35
C ASN A 147 -1.27 -17.83 -2.01
N LEU A 148 -1.95 -16.73 -1.69
CA LEU A 148 -1.31 -15.49 -1.28
C LEU A 148 -1.31 -15.36 0.25
N ARG A 149 -0.13 -15.18 0.83
CA ARG A 149 0.08 -15.13 2.28
C ARG A 149 0.50 -13.72 2.69
N PHE A 150 -0.46 -12.92 3.14
CA PHE A 150 -0.23 -11.54 3.56
C PHE A 150 -0.06 -11.36 5.08
N GLY A 151 -0.39 -12.39 5.86
CA GLY A 151 -0.52 -12.29 7.32
C GLY A 151 0.78 -11.94 8.02
N LEU A 152 0.72 -11.04 8.99
CA LEU A 152 1.73 -10.88 10.04
C LEU A 152 1.74 -12.10 10.98
N VAL A 153 0.61 -12.79 11.03
CA VAL A 153 0.42 -14.08 11.70
C VAL A 153 0.09 -15.13 10.65
N GLU A 154 0.92 -16.15 10.57
CA GLU A 154 0.67 -17.32 9.75
C GLU A 154 -0.55 -18.09 10.27
N LEU A 155 -1.41 -18.54 9.36
CA LEU A 155 -2.54 -19.41 9.65
C LEU A 155 -2.42 -20.70 8.86
N ASP A 156 -2.40 -21.83 9.53
CA ASP A 156 -2.65 -23.12 8.91
C ASP A 156 -4.17 -23.31 8.73
N PRO A 157 -4.70 -23.34 7.49
CA PRO A 157 -6.14 -23.42 7.29
C PRO A 157 -6.76 -24.74 7.71
N LYS A 158 -5.96 -25.81 7.86
CA LYS A 158 -6.45 -27.13 8.28
C LYS A 158 -6.55 -27.26 9.80
N THR A 159 -5.50 -26.87 10.49
CA THR A 159 -5.39 -27.02 11.94
C THR A 159 -5.84 -25.76 12.71
N GLN A 160 -5.99 -24.64 12.00
CA GLN A 160 -6.27 -23.31 12.59
C GLN A 160 -5.17 -22.81 13.53
N ARG A 161 -3.99 -23.44 13.51
CA ARG A 161 -2.83 -22.97 14.26
C ARG A 161 -2.36 -21.62 13.73
N ARG A 162 -2.03 -20.74 14.65
CA ARG A 162 -1.51 -19.40 14.38
C ARG A 162 -0.09 -19.26 14.91
N SER A 163 0.80 -18.70 14.10
CA SER A 163 2.20 -18.46 14.46
C SER A 163 2.59 -17.04 14.09
N LEU A 164 3.11 -16.28 15.04
CA LEU A 164 3.57 -14.92 14.78
C LEU A 164 4.80 -14.98 13.86
N ARG A 165 4.76 -14.21 12.77
CA ARG A 165 5.89 -14.07 11.85
C ARG A 165 6.86 -12.99 12.35
N ARG A 166 8.07 -12.98 11.79
CA ARG A 166 9.12 -11.98 12.09
C ARG A 166 8.66 -10.56 11.77
N SER A 167 7.97 -10.37 10.64
CA SER A 167 7.34 -9.10 10.27
C SER A 167 6.27 -8.66 11.26
N GLY A 168 5.52 -9.61 11.83
CA GLY A 168 4.52 -9.34 12.86
C GLY A 168 5.15 -8.84 14.17
N ALA A 169 6.28 -9.42 14.57
CA ALA A 169 7.04 -8.94 15.71
C ALA A 169 7.58 -7.51 15.49
N LEU A 170 8.16 -7.23 14.31
CA LEU A 170 8.58 -5.87 13.93
C LEU A 170 7.41 -4.88 14.01
N TYR A 171 6.28 -5.23 13.39
CA TYR A 171 5.13 -4.33 13.35
C TYR A 171 4.57 -4.05 14.76
N ALA A 172 4.55 -5.05 15.63
CA ALA A 172 4.14 -4.88 17.03
C ALA A 172 5.06 -3.91 17.78
N GLU A 173 6.38 -4.01 17.59
CA GLU A 173 7.35 -3.07 18.18
C GLU A 173 7.13 -1.64 17.64
N VAL A 174 6.96 -1.48 16.34
CA VAL A 174 6.66 -0.18 15.71
C VAL A 174 5.37 0.43 16.27
N CYS A 175 4.31 -0.36 16.39
CA CYS A 175 3.04 0.12 16.96
C CYS A 175 3.19 0.54 18.42
N LYS A 176 3.92 -0.22 19.21
CA LYS A 176 4.15 0.09 20.63
C LYS A 176 4.98 1.37 20.82
N ALA A 177 6.02 1.54 20.01
CA ALA A 177 6.91 2.70 20.09
C ALA A 177 6.35 3.93 19.37
N ASN A 178 5.39 3.75 18.47
CA ASN A 178 4.98 4.72 17.45
C ASN A 178 6.18 5.30 16.68
N ALA A 179 7.17 4.48 16.44
CA ALA A 179 8.45 4.84 15.80
C ALA A 179 9.07 3.63 15.10
N LEU A 180 9.97 3.92 14.17
CA LEU A 180 10.89 2.96 13.59
C LEU A 180 12.30 3.42 13.95
N ASP A 181 13.04 2.63 14.72
CA ASP A 181 14.39 2.95 15.16
C ASP A 181 15.46 2.06 14.52
N THR A 182 16.71 2.42 14.78
CA THR A 182 17.90 1.74 14.25
C THR A 182 18.00 0.29 14.73
N ASP A 183 17.60 0.01 15.96
CA ASP A 183 17.70 -1.35 16.53
C ASP A 183 16.64 -2.28 15.93
N MET A 184 15.45 -1.77 15.67
CA MET A 184 14.42 -2.50 14.91
C MET A 184 14.92 -2.83 13.50
N VAL A 185 15.46 -1.85 12.77
CA VAL A 185 15.97 -2.09 11.41
C VAL A 185 17.13 -3.09 11.45
N ARG A 186 18.08 -2.95 12.36
CA ARG A 186 19.21 -3.89 12.50
C ARG A 186 18.74 -5.32 12.76
N ARG A 187 17.70 -5.52 13.55
CA ARG A 187 17.18 -6.83 13.94
C ARG A 187 16.33 -7.48 12.86
N TYR A 188 15.51 -6.70 12.18
CA TYR A 188 14.47 -7.22 11.29
C TYR A 188 14.76 -7.04 9.79
N ALA A 189 15.54 -6.04 9.40
CA ALA A 189 15.89 -5.73 8.02
C ALA A 189 17.33 -5.16 7.93
N PRO A 190 18.36 -5.90 8.39
CA PRO A 190 19.74 -5.40 8.49
C PRO A 190 20.31 -4.92 7.16
N GLU A 191 19.85 -5.46 6.03
CA GLU A 191 20.23 -5.06 4.68
C GLU A 191 19.85 -3.60 4.35
N LEU A 192 18.93 -3.02 5.10
CA LEU A 192 18.46 -1.65 4.90
C LEU A 192 19.19 -0.60 5.78
N MET A 193 20.09 -1.04 6.67
CA MET A 193 20.75 -0.14 7.62
C MET A 193 21.42 1.07 6.95
N GLU A 194 22.09 0.83 5.82
CA GLU A 194 22.79 1.91 5.11
C GLU A 194 21.83 2.86 4.35
N THR A 195 20.64 2.39 3.99
CA THR A 195 19.73 3.13 3.11
C THR A 195 18.62 3.85 3.86
N VAL A 196 18.20 3.33 5.02
CA VAL A 196 17.06 3.89 5.76
C VAL A 196 17.41 5.20 6.45
N PHE A 197 18.61 5.30 7.04
CA PHE A 197 19.01 6.45 7.85
C PHE A 197 19.96 7.43 7.12
N ARG A 198 20.38 7.15 5.89
CA ARG A 198 21.00 8.15 5.03
C ARG A 198 19.88 9.06 4.51
N GLY A 199 19.87 10.30 5.01
CA GLY A 199 18.94 11.38 4.65
C GLY A 199 19.12 11.84 3.21
#